data_1951491dd5deb1e99ee08e0d3e8a98ef
#
_entry.id   1951491dd5deb1e99ee08e0d3e8a98ef
#
_cell.length_a   1.000
_cell.length_b   1.000
_cell.length_c   1.000
_cell.angle_alpha   90.00
_cell.angle_beta   90.00
_cell.angle_gamma   90.00
#
_symmetry.space_group_name_H-M   'P 1'
#
loop_
_entity.id
_entity.type
_entity.pdbx_description
1 polymer ?
#
loop_
_entity_poly.entity_id
_entity_poly.type
_entity_poly.pdbx_seq_one_letter_code
_entity_poly.pdbx_strand_id
1 'polypeptide(L)'
;HEVKVGEQFVVVTLGAEGQNQHHEVTVSDFEDKSGSSAISVGGNSYQISSTATLGQIRVQGACNGQGFTAQVERGVGKNPLALRIAHNGTQIDALVLSPLGAKLHKLMPFKAAPDLSKFLLSPMPGLLVDVAVQPGQKVQAGEKLAVIEAMKMENILFAAQDGVVGKIVAGKGESLAVDQVILEFQ
;
A
#
# COMPACT_ATOMS: atom_id res chain seq x y z
N HIS A 1 -2.86 18.13 -18.68
CA HIS A 1 -1.55 18.10 -19.35
C HIS A 1 -1.68 17.16 -20.56
N GLU A 2 -1.47 17.70 -21.75
CA GLU A 2 -1.43 16.91 -22.98
C GLU A 2 -0.05 16.26 -23.11
N VAL A 3 -0.04 14.95 -23.35
CA VAL A 3 1.19 14.20 -23.62
C VAL A 3 1.73 14.57 -24.98
N LYS A 4 3.03 14.85 -25.08
CA LYS A 4 3.69 15.25 -26.32
C LYS A 4 4.64 14.15 -26.82
N VAL A 5 4.78 14.06 -28.14
CA VAL A 5 5.81 13.21 -28.76
C VAL A 5 7.20 13.65 -28.30
N GLY A 6 8.03 12.70 -27.89
CA GLY A 6 9.35 12.94 -27.29
C GLY A 6 9.31 13.17 -25.76
N GLU A 7 8.14 13.20 -25.14
CA GLU A 7 8.02 13.35 -23.70
C GLU A 7 8.51 12.07 -22.98
N GLN A 8 9.27 12.31 -21.91
CA GLN A 8 9.89 11.23 -21.12
C GLN A 8 9.20 11.08 -19.77
N PHE A 9 8.94 9.85 -19.40
CA PHE A 9 8.42 9.46 -18.11
C PHE A 9 9.28 8.35 -17.52
N VAL A 10 9.18 8.16 -16.21
CA VAL A 10 9.75 7.00 -15.53
C VAL A 10 8.62 6.27 -14.83
N VAL A 11 8.38 5.04 -15.21
CA VAL A 11 7.46 4.15 -14.51
C VAL A 11 8.24 3.43 -13.43
N VAL A 12 7.83 3.62 -12.18
CA VAL A 12 8.42 2.97 -11.02
C VAL A 12 7.47 1.88 -10.56
N THR A 13 7.83 0.62 -10.71
CA THR A 13 7.09 -0.51 -10.12
C THR A 13 7.49 -0.65 -8.66
N LEU A 14 6.48 -0.64 -7.78
CA LEU A 14 6.69 -0.69 -6.34
C LEU A 14 6.84 -2.14 -5.89
N GLY A 15 8.00 -2.49 -5.36
CA GLY A 15 8.30 -3.80 -4.80
C GLY A 15 8.17 -3.83 -3.28
N ALA A 16 8.18 -5.04 -2.70
CA ALA A 16 8.27 -5.23 -1.26
C ALA A 16 9.58 -4.63 -0.73
N GLU A 17 9.55 -4.14 0.50
CA GLU A 17 10.74 -3.61 1.20
C GLU A 17 11.51 -2.51 0.45
N GLY A 18 10.83 -1.76 -0.45
CA GLY A 18 11.46 -0.69 -1.20
C GLY A 18 12.29 -1.14 -2.40
N GLN A 19 12.19 -2.40 -2.83
CA GLN A 19 12.82 -2.92 -4.04
C GLN A 19 12.09 -2.43 -5.30
N ASN A 20 12.16 -1.12 -5.53
CA ASN A 20 11.48 -0.48 -6.64
C ASN A 20 12.32 -0.61 -7.93
N GLN A 21 11.66 -0.95 -9.04
CA GLN A 21 12.29 -0.96 -10.36
C GLN A 21 11.86 0.30 -11.13
N HIS A 22 12.82 0.89 -11.84
CA HIS A 22 12.61 2.12 -12.61
C HIS A 22 12.74 1.80 -14.09
N HIS A 23 11.68 2.09 -14.86
CA HIS A 23 11.62 1.87 -16.30
C HIS A 23 11.49 3.23 -16.99
N GLU A 24 12.49 3.59 -17.78
CA GLU A 24 12.43 4.80 -18.59
C GLU A 24 11.49 4.56 -19.79
N VAL A 25 10.54 5.46 -19.96
CA VAL A 25 9.53 5.41 -21.01
C VAL A 25 9.57 6.71 -21.79
N THR A 26 9.69 6.60 -23.11
CA THR A 26 9.62 7.74 -24.03
C THR A 26 8.42 7.55 -24.96
N VAL A 27 7.61 8.59 -25.12
CA VAL A 27 6.52 8.61 -26.07
C VAL A 27 7.10 8.91 -27.46
N SER A 28 7.12 7.90 -28.33
CA SER A 28 7.72 8.02 -29.68
C SER A 28 6.71 8.56 -30.70
N ASP A 29 5.43 8.22 -30.53
CA ASP A 29 4.33 8.70 -31.35
C ASP A 29 3.04 8.71 -30.56
N PHE A 30 2.14 9.64 -30.87
CA PHE A 30 0.85 9.75 -30.21
C PHE A 30 -0.19 10.30 -31.19
N GLU A 31 -1.23 9.51 -31.45
CA GLU A 31 -2.34 9.88 -32.30
C GLU A 31 -3.64 9.97 -31.50
N ASP A 32 -4.01 11.17 -31.14
CA ASP A 32 -5.13 11.47 -30.22
C ASP A 32 -6.49 10.91 -30.70
N LYS A 33 -6.71 10.92 -32.02
CA LYS A 33 -7.99 10.48 -32.61
C LYS A 33 -8.16 8.98 -32.70
N SER A 34 -7.07 8.21 -32.82
CA SER A 34 -7.11 6.76 -32.93
C SER A 34 -6.90 6.05 -31.61
N GLY A 35 -6.49 6.78 -30.56
CA GLY A 35 -6.06 6.18 -29.29
C GLY A 35 -4.83 5.28 -29.43
N SER A 36 -4.07 5.47 -30.53
CA SER A 36 -2.84 4.73 -30.80
C SER A 36 -1.63 5.53 -30.38
N SER A 37 -0.66 4.86 -29.77
CA SER A 37 0.60 5.47 -29.38
C SER A 37 1.74 4.48 -29.52
N ALA A 38 2.93 5.00 -29.87
CA ALA A 38 4.16 4.24 -29.80
C ALA A 38 4.97 4.70 -28.60
N ILE A 39 5.38 3.77 -27.74
CA ILE A 39 6.24 4.04 -26.59
C ILE A 39 7.51 3.20 -26.69
N SER A 40 8.61 3.76 -26.21
CA SER A 40 9.87 3.04 -26.05
C SER A 40 10.11 2.79 -24.56
N VAL A 41 10.43 1.54 -24.19
CA VAL A 41 10.75 1.13 -22.83
C VAL A 41 12.06 0.34 -22.87
N GLY A 42 13.11 0.83 -22.21
CA GLY A 42 14.38 0.12 -22.16
C GLY A 42 15.00 -0.17 -23.55
N GLY A 43 14.75 0.69 -24.53
CA GLY A 43 15.23 0.53 -25.92
C GLY A 43 14.31 -0.31 -26.83
N ASN A 44 13.27 -0.95 -26.30
CA ASN A 44 12.26 -1.68 -27.08
C ASN A 44 11.08 -0.77 -27.39
N SER A 45 10.56 -0.83 -28.62
CA SER A 45 9.39 -0.07 -29.06
C SER A 45 8.14 -0.93 -28.97
N TYR A 46 7.06 -0.35 -28.46
CA TYR A 46 5.76 -0.96 -28.31
C TYR A 46 4.69 -0.08 -28.96
N GLN A 47 3.89 -0.67 -29.82
CA GLN A 47 2.68 -0.06 -30.38
C GLN A 47 1.52 -0.35 -29.43
N ILE A 48 0.88 0.68 -28.89
CA ILE A 48 -0.24 0.54 -27.97
C ILE A 48 -1.45 1.25 -28.56
N SER A 49 -2.58 0.55 -28.60
CA SER A 49 -3.88 1.16 -28.84
C SER A 49 -4.79 0.91 -27.67
N SER A 50 -5.52 1.93 -27.22
CA SER A 50 -6.41 1.79 -26.09
C SER A 50 -7.63 2.69 -26.22
N THR A 51 -8.79 2.17 -25.83
CA THR A 51 -10.05 2.92 -25.73
C THR A 51 -10.30 3.44 -24.31
N ALA A 52 -9.27 3.43 -23.47
CA ALA A 52 -9.38 3.85 -22.07
C ALA A 52 -9.76 5.32 -21.94
N THR A 53 -10.79 5.59 -21.16
CA THR A 53 -11.17 6.95 -20.74
C THR A 53 -10.72 7.18 -19.31
N LEU A 54 -10.33 8.41 -19.01
CA LEU A 54 -9.89 8.77 -17.65
C LEU A 54 -10.99 8.46 -16.64
N GLY A 55 -10.65 7.73 -15.57
CA GLY A 55 -11.59 7.35 -14.51
C GLY A 55 -12.24 5.96 -14.68
N GLN A 56 -12.05 5.29 -15.81
CA GLN A 56 -12.48 3.90 -15.96
C GLN A 56 -11.48 2.96 -15.29
N ILE A 57 -12.01 1.99 -14.52
CA ILE A 57 -11.19 0.96 -13.89
C ILE A 57 -10.72 -0.06 -14.93
N ARG A 58 -11.60 -0.44 -15.87
CA ARG A 58 -11.28 -1.41 -16.92
C ARG A 58 -10.67 -0.72 -18.13
N VAL A 59 -9.47 -1.10 -18.47
CA VAL A 59 -8.72 -0.66 -19.65
C VAL A 59 -8.62 -1.82 -20.65
N GLN A 60 -9.06 -1.59 -21.87
CA GLN A 60 -8.93 -2.55 -22.97
C GLN A 60 -8.11 -1.92 -24.09
N GLY A 61 -7.32 -2.74 -24.76
CA GLY A 61 -6.47 -2.26 -25.84
C GLY A 61 -5.71 -3.39 -26.50
N ALA A 62 -4.74 -3.01 -27.32
CA ALA A 62 -3.79 -3.94 -27.90
C ALA A 62 -2.36 -3.41 -27.74
N CYS A 63 -1.43 -4.32 -27.51
CA CYS A 63 0.01 -4.07 -27.49
C CYS A 63 0.66 -4.91 -28.59
N ASN A 64 1.31 -4.27 -29.56
CA ASN A 64 1.87 -4.92 -30.75
C ASN A 64 0.87 -5.84 -31.48
N GLY A 65 -0.39 -5.41 -31.56
CA GLY A 65 -1.47 -6.19 -32.17
C GLY A 65 -2.10 -7.27 -31.28
N GLN A 66 -1.54 -7.54 -30.11
CA GLN A 66 -2.09 -8.50 -29.15
C GLN A 66 -3.05 -7.80 -28.19
N GLY A 67 -4.31 -8.20 -28.16
CA GLY A 67 -5.33 -7.64 -27.28
C GLY A 67 -5.06 -7.91 -25.81
N PHE A 68 -5.32 -6.92 -24.95
CA PHE A 68 -5.26 -7.07 -23.51
C PHE A 68 -6.45 -6.42 -22.82
N THR A 69 -6.74 -6.89 -21.61
CA THR A 69 -7.65 -6.25 -20.67
C THR A 69 -6.97 -6.15 -19.32
N ALA A 70 -6.93 -4.96 -18.77
CA ALA A 70 -6.34 -4.70 -17.45
C ALA A 70 -7.31 -3.92 -16.58
N GLN A 71 -7.18 -4.05 -15.27
CA GLN A 71 -7.81 -3.16 -14.30
C GLN A 71 -6.78 -2.16 -13.80
N VAL A 72 -7.16 -0.88 -13.76
CA VAL A 72 -6.29 0.21 -13.29
C VAL A 72 -7.04 1.01 -12.24
N GLU A 73 -6.55 0.93 -11.02
CA GLU A 73 -7.07 1.68 -9.87
C GLU A 73 -6.09 2.78 -9.49
N ARG A 74 -6.61 3.92 -9.03
CA ARG A 74 -5.81 5.06 -8.57
C ARG A 74 -5.91 5.22 -7.06
N GLY A 75 -4.85 5.74 -6.45
CA GLY A 75 -4.85 6.03 -5.02
C GLY A 75 -4.72 4.79 -4.15
N VAL A 76 -3.74 3.96 -4.42
CA VAL A 76 -3.51 2.70 -3.70
C VAL A 76 -2.84 2.94 -2.35
N GLY A 77 -3.43 2.40 -1.30
CA GLY A 77 -2.92 2.55 0.06
C GLY A 77 -2.93 4.02 0.50
N LYS A 78 -1.81 4.49 1.04
CA LYS A 78 -1.62 5.88 1.48
C LYS A 78 -1.06 6.80 0.38
N ASN A 79 -0.81 6.28 -0.82
CA ASN A 79 -0.22 7.06 -1.92
C ASN A 79 -1.26 7.36 -3.00
N PRO A 80 -1.77 8.61 -3.09
CA PRO A 80 -2.79 9.00 -4.07
C PRO A 80 -2.27 8.99 -5.51
N LEU A 81 -0.96 8.98 -5.72
CA LEU A 81 -0.33 8.93 -7.05
C LEU A 81 -0.08 7.51 -7.54
N ALA A 82 -0.20 6.50 -6.67
CA ALA A 82 0.02 5.12 -7.05
C ALA A 82 -1.13 4.59 -7.91
N LEU A 83 -0.76 3.82 -8.92
CA LEU A 83 -1.65 3.06 -9.78
C LEU A 83 -1.51 1.58 -9.44
N ARG A 84 -2.62 0.90 -9.20
CA ARG A 84 -2.68 -0.56 -9.13
C ARG A 84 -3.14 -1.10 -10.45
N ILE A 85 -2.35 -1.98 -11.03
CA ILE A 85 -2.61 -2.58 -12.33
C ILE A 85 -2.73 -4.08 -12.12
N ALA A 86 -3.90 -4.63 -12.49
CA ALA A 86 -4.13 -6.08 -12.47
C ALA A 86 -4.37 -6.58 -13.91
N HIS A 87 -3.61 -7.59 -14.30
CA HIS A 87 -3.67 -8.22 -15.62
C HIS A 87 -3.32 -9.70 -15.51
N ASN A 88 -4.14 -10.57 -16.09
CA ASN A 88 -3.93 -12.03 -16.12
C ASN A 88 -3.52 -12.64 -14.76
N GLY A 89 -4.20 -12.25 -13.68
CA GLY A 89 -3.93 -12.75 -12.33
C GLY A 89 -2.69 -12.15 -11.65
N THR A 90 -1.93 -11.31 -12.34
CA THR A 90 -0.81 -10.56 -11.76
C THR A 90 -1.26 -9.16 -11.39
N GLN A 91 -0.84 -8.68 -10.22
CA GLN A 91 -1.11 -7.34 -9.72
C GLN A 91 0.19 -6.64 -9.39
N ILE A 92 0.34 -5.41 -9.88
CA ILE A 92 1.49 -4.56 -9.61
C ILE A 92 1.02 -3.17 -9.19
N ASP A 93 1.74 -2.54 -8.30
CA ASP A 93 1.57 -1.14 -7.96
C ASP A 93 2.70 -0.33 -8.62
N ALA A 94 2.35 0.79 -9.25
CA ALA A 94 3.29 1.58 -9.99
C ALA A 94 3.05 3.09 -9.83
N LEU A 95 4.11 3.88 -10.06
CA LEU A 95 4.07 5.33 -10.16
C LEU A 95 4.50 5.73 -11.56
N VAL A 96 3.84 6.74 -12.13
CA VAL A 96 4.28 7.39 -13.36
C VAL A 96 4.81 8.77 -12.98
N LEU A 97 6.11 8.97 -13.14
CA LEU A 97 6.81 10.16 -12.67
C LEU A 97 7.50 10.87 -13.84
N SER A 98 7.68 12.19 -13.73
CA SER A 98 8.62 12.91 -14.57
C SER A 98 10.06 12.47 -14.27
N PRO A 99 11.06 12.68 -15.17
CA PRO A 99 12.45 12.33 -14.90
C PRO A 99 13.00 12.97 -13.62
N LEU A 100 12.61 14.22 -13.33
CA LEU A 100 12.97 14.89 -12.09
C LEU A 100 12.31 14.24 -10.87
N GLY A 101 11.00 13.94 -10.97
CA GLY A 101 10.27 13.23 -9.91
C GLY A 101 10.88 11.87 -9.59
N ALA A 102 11.32 11.13 -10.61
CA ALA A 102 11.97 9.84 -10.41
C ALA A 102 13.35 9.96 -9.73
N LYS A 103 14.12 11.01 -10.06
CA LYS A 103 15.38 11.30 -9.34
C LYS A 103 15.13 11.60 -7.87
N LEU A 104 14.14 12.42 -7.56
CA LEU A 104 13.77 12.74 -6.18
C LEU A 104 13.23 11.51 -5.45
N HIS A 105 12.41 10.68 -6.12
CA HIS A 105 11.91 9.44 -5.56
C HIS A 105 13.02 8.46 -5.15
N LYS A 106 14.12 8.37 -5.94
CA LYS A 106 15.28 7.54 -5.59
C LYS A 106 16.03 8.03 -4.34
N LEU A 107 15.93 9.32 -4.03
CA LEU A 107 16.57 9.91 -2.84
C LEU A 107 15.68 9.75 -1.58
N MET A 108 14.41 9.39 -1.73
CA MET A 108 13.52 9.19 -0.59
C MET A 108 13.91 7.90 0.14
N PRO A 109 14.20 7.97 1.46
CA PRO A 109 14.49 6.77 2.24
C PRO A 109 13.24 5.89 2.30
N PHE A 110 13.42 4.60 2.12
CA PHE A 110 12.36 3.63 2.38
C PHE A 110 12.04 3.64 3.88
N LYS A 111 10.84 4.07 4.22
CA LYS A 111 10.33 3.96 5.58
C LYS A 111 9.58 2.63 5.68
N ALA A 112 10.22 1.63 6.29
CA ALA A 112 9.54 0.39 6.65
C ALA A 112 8.30 0.72 7.49
N ALA A 113 7.20 0.04 7.25
CA ALA A 113 6.05 0.13 8.14
C ALA A 113 6.52 -0.27 9.54
N PRO A 114 6.12 0.46 10.60
CA PRO A 114 6.46 0.05 11.96
C PRO A 114 5.94 -1.37 12.19
N ASP A 115 6.77 -2.22 12.77
CA ASP A 115 6.37 -3.56 13.15
C ASP A 115 5.40 -3.46 14.34
N LEU A 116 4.11 -3.52 14.02
CA LEU A 116 3.04 -3.44 15.01
C LEU A 116 2.76 -4.80 15.67
N SER A 117 3.38 -5.88 15.22
CA SER A 117 3.20 -7.22 15.78
C SER A 117 3.67 -7.32 17.23
N LYS A 118 4.58 -6.42 17.63
CA LYS A 118 5.11 -6.31 18.99
C LYS A 118 4.22 -5.51 19.96
N PHE A 119 3.10 -4.98 19.48
CA PHE A 119 2.22 -4.16 20.31
C PHE A 119 0.80 -4.70 20.31
N LEU A 120 0.16 -4.70 21.47
CA LEU A 120 -1.29 -4.80 21.55
C LEU A 120 -1.86 -3.39 21.46
N LEU A 121 -2.57 -3.12 20.37
CA LEU A 121 -3.20 -1.84 20.10
C LEU A 121 -4.70 -1.90 20.42
N SER A 122 -5.27 -0.77 20.83
CA SER A 122 -6.71 -0.63 20.98
C SER A 122 -7.39 -0.56 19.60
N PRO A 123 -8.28 -1.49 19.24
CA PRO A 123 -8.97 -1.48 17.94
C PRO A 123 -10.08 -0.42 17.86
N MET A 124 -10.47 0.16 18.98
CA MET A 124 -11.56 1.13 19.07
C MET A 124 -11.37 2.08 20.25
N PRO A 125 -11.97 3.27 20.25
CA PRO A 125 -11.94 4.14 21.41
C PRO A 125 -12.80 3.52 22.53
N GLY A 126 -12.31 3.55 23.77
CA GLY A 126 -13.02 2.97 24.90
C GLY A 126 -12.27 3.08 26.21
N LEU A 127 -12.85 2.55 27.27
CA LEU A 127 -12.27 2.51 28.61
C LEU A 127 -11.56 1.17 28.82
N LEU A 128 -10.30 1.18 29.24
CA LEU A 128 -9.57 -0.03 29.61
C LEU A 128 -10.07 -0.54 30.97
N VAL A 129 -10.93 -1.56 30.93
CA VAL A 129 -11.58 -2.10 32.13
C VAL A 129 -10.64 -3.01 32.92
N ASP A 130 -9.84 -3.81 32.19
CA ASP A 130 -8.97 -4.80 32.83
C ASP A 130 -7.76 -5.13 31.94
N VAL A 131 -6.63 -5.44 32.59
CA VAL A 131 -5.43 -6.03 31.95
C VAL A 131 -5.16 -7.34 32.67
N ALA A 132 -5.35 -8.44 31.96
CA ALA A 132 -5.35 -9.80 32.51
C ALA A 132 -3.94 -10.41 32.63
N VAL A 133 -2.90 -9.67 32.22
CA VAL A 133 -1.52 -10.17 32.15
C VAL A 133 -0.56 -9.27 32.92
N GLN A 134 0.63 -9.78 33.24
CA GLN A 134 1.68 -9.06 33.93
C GLN A 134 2.96 -8.97 33.07
N PRO A 135 3.81 -7.95 33.29
CA PRO A 135 5.12 -7.89 32.65
C PRO A 135 5.96 -9.14 32.94
N GLY A 136 6.58 -9.70 31.90
CA GLY A 136 7.34 -10.95 31.98
C GLY A 136 6.52 -12.23 31.83
N GLN A 137 5.20 -12.15 31.77
CA GLN A 137 4.33 -13.31 31.59
C GLN A 137 4.44 -13.85 30.16
N LYS A 138 4.55 -15.18 30.02
CA LYS A 138 4.40 -15.90 28.74
C LYS A 138 2.93 -16.07 28.45
N VAL A 139 2.51 -15.73 27.24
CA VAL A 139 1.15 -15.87 26.75
C VAL A 139 1.13 -16.69 25.47
N GLN A 140 0.03 -17.40 25.25
CA GLN A 140 -0.21 -18.20 24.04
C GLN A 140 -1.24 -17.50 23.13
N ALA A 141 -1.21 -17.81 21.85
CA ALA A 141 -2.22 -17.35 20.90
C ALA A 141 -3.63 -17.72 21.41
N GLY A 142 -4.55 -16.73 21.41
CA GLY A 142 -5.89 -16.88 21.94
C GLY A 142 -6.04 -16.64 23.46
N GLU A 143 -4.97 -16.35 24.18
CA GLU A 143 -5.03 -15.99 25.60
C GLU A 143 -5.54 -14.55 25.79
N LYS A 144 -6.41 -14.34 26.79
CA LYS A 144 -6.97 -13.04 27.13
C LYS A 144 -5.89 -12.10 27.66
N LEU A 145 -5.76 -10.93 27.05
CA LEU A 145 -4.78 -9.92 27.42
C LEU A 145 -5.39 -8.71 28.14
N ALA A 146 -6.47 -8.18 27.58
CA ALA A 146 -7.12 -6.98 28.11
C ALA A 146 -8.61 -6.97 27.83
N VAL A 147 -9.35 -6.13 28.52
CA VAL A 147 -10.78 -5.86 28.29
C VAL A 147 -10.99 -4.37 28.11
N ILE A 148 -11.65 -4.00 27.02
CA ILE A 148 -12.04 -2.62 26.73
C ILE A 148 -13.56 -2.53 26.75
N GLU A 149 -14.09 -1.55 27.45
CA GLU A 149 -15.49 -1.17 27.36
C GLU A 149 -15.65 -0.05 26.33
N ALA A 150 -16.43 -0.34 25.29
CA ALA A 150 -16.81 0.63 24.27
C ALA A 150 -18.30 0.49 23.97
N MET A 151 -19.02 1.60 23.88
CA MET A 151 -20.46 1.63 23.60
C MET A 151 -21.29 0.74 24.55
N LYS A 152 -20.92 0.66 25.83
CA LYS A 152 -21.55 -0.19 26.89
C LYS A 152 -21.41 -1.71 26.63
N MET A 153 -20.41 -2.10 25.84
CA MET A 153 -20.09 -3.51 25.59
C MET A 153 -18.63 -3.77 25.95
N GLU A 154 -18.37 -4.89 26.60
CA GLU A 154 -17.02 -5.36 26.87
C GLU A 154 -16.46 -6.10 25.68
N ASN A 155 -15.30 -5.68 25.21
CA ASN A 155 -14.54 -6.30 24.13
C ASN A 155 -13.26 -6.89 24.71
N ILE A 156 -13.09 -8.18 24.57
CA ILE A 156 -11.91 -8.90 25.05
C ILE A 156 -10.87 -8.92 23.94
N LEU A 157 -9.66 -8.46 24.28
CA LEU A 157 -8.50 -8.54 23.39
C LEU A 157 -7.68 -9.78 23.72
N PHE A 158 -7.40 -10.58 22.68
CA PHE A 158 -6.66 -11.81 22.77
C PHE A 158 -5.28 -11.68 22.13
N ALA A 159 -4.33 -12.51 22.58
CA ALA A 159 -3.03 -12.64 21.94
C ALA A 159 -3.19 -13.20 20.52
N ALA A 160 -2.63 -12.52 19.51
CA ALA A 160 -2.63 -12.98 18.13
C ALA A 160 -1.61 -14.12 17.90
N GLN A 161 -0.58 -14.18 18.72
CA GLN A 161 0.52 -15.14 18.64
C GLN A 161 1.12 -15.39 20.02
N ASP A 162 1.93 -16.45 20.15
CA ASP A 162 2.70 -16.71 21.34
C ASP A 162 3.75 -15.62 21.56
N GLY A 163 3.94 -15.24 22.82
CA GLY A 163 4.90 -14.16 23.13
C GLY A 163 5.16 -14.02 24.62
N VAL A 164 6.01 -13.06 24.95
CA VAL A 164 6.28 -12.65 26.33
C VAL A 164 5.87 -11.20 26.48
N VAL A 165 5.04 -10.90 27.48
CA VAL A 165 4.63 -9.52 27.78
C VAL A 165 5.84 -8.74 28.28
N GLY A 166 6.20 -7.68 27.57
CA GLY A 166 7.31 -6.81 27.95
C GLY A 166 6.86 -5.74 28.94
N LYS A 167 6.13 -4.74 28.47
CA LYS A 167 5.69 -3.59 29.25
C LYS A 167 4.21 -3.34 29.07
N ILE A 168 3.51 -3.04 30.15
CA ILE A 168 2.14 -2.52 30.12
C ILE A 168 2.25 -1.00 30.06
N VAL A 169 1.68 -0.40 29.01
CA VAL A 169 1.76 1.04 28.71
C VAL A 169 0.54 1.78 29.22
N ALA A 170 -0.66 1.19 29.03
CA ALA A 170 -1.92 1.77 29.49
C ALA A 170 -2.43 1.05 30.74
N GLY A 171 -2.92 1.82 31.70
CA GLY A 171 -3.43 1.32 32.97
C GLY A 171 -4.95 1.10 33.00
N LYS A 172 -5.39 0.24 33.90
CA LYS A 172 -6.83 0.05 34.17
C LYS A 172 -7.52 1.38 34.51
N GLY A 173 -8.66 1.65 33.87
CA GLY A 173 -9.42 2.89 34.03
C GLY A 173 -9.00 4.01 33.08
N GLU A 174 -8.01 3.77 32.20
CA GLU A 174 -7.57 4.75 31.19
C GLU A 174 -8.51 4.74 29.98
N SER A 175 -8.80 5.93 29.45
CA SER A 175 -9.54 6.09 28.19
C SER A 175 -8.58 5.95 27.02
N LEU A 176 -8.83 5.02 26.15
CA LEU A 176 -8.00 4.68 24.99
C LEU A 176 -8.54 5.29 23.71
N ALA A 177 -7.64 5.81 22.89
CA ALA A 177 -7.91 6.14 21.48
C ALA A 177 -7.71 4.91 20.58
N VAL A 178 -8.18 5.00 19.34
CA VAL A 178 -7.87 3.99 18.30
C VAL A 178 -6.36 3.94 18.08
N ASP A 179 -5.82 2.73 17.90
CA ASP A 179 -4.39 2.45 17.71
C ASP A 179 -3.48 2.86 18.88
N GLN A 180 -4.05 3.20 20.03
CA GLN A 180 -3.26 3.45 21.25
C GLN A 180 -2.65 2.14 21.76
N VAL A 181 -1.36 2.19 22.12
CA VAL A 181 -0.64 1.03 22.65
C VAL A 181 -1.12 0.71 24.06
N ILE A 182 -1.53 -0.53 24.30
CA ILE A 182 -1.93 -1.06 25.63
C ILE A 182 -0.76 -1.75 26.29
N LEU A 183 -0.12 -2.67 25.58
CA LEU A 183 1.08 -3.36 26.04
C LEU A 183 2.03 -3.67 24.88
N GLU A 184 3.29 -3.94 25.24
CA GLU A 184 4.38 -4.28 24.35
C GLU A 184 4.86 -5.70 24.63
N PHE A 185 5.12 -6.48 23.59
CA PHE A 185 5.76 -7.80 23.66
C PHE A 185 7.29 -7.65 23.49
N GLN A 186 8.02 -8.60 24.05
CA GLN A 186 9.48 -8.67 23.92
C GLN A 186 9.91 -9.24 22.58
#